data_9ddae2923f14ea81982d1cfe8e502b15
#
_entry.id   9ddae2923f14ea81982d1cfe8e502b15
#
_cell.length_a   1.000
_cell.length_b   1.000
_cell.length_c   1.000
_cell.angle_alpha   90.00
_cell.angle_beta   90.00
_cell.angle_gamma   90.00
#
_symmetry.space_group_name_H-M   'P 1'
#
loop_
_entity.id
_entity.type
_entity.pdbx_description
1 polymer ?
#
loop_
_entity_poly.entity_id
_entity_poly.type
_entity_poly.pdbx_seq_one_letter_code
_entity_poly.pdbx_strand_id
1 'polypeptide(L)'
;MQSLDAELEDARRLAIDDLADAIESIGFECTRCGACCTGEAEDDHTATVFPDEVRDLEESDEYDGDYDWRDIARPMPYGLSENEAGDLEGETFEWALQTDDCGDCTFYEEDDSGTGACTAHGDRPLICQTYPFSVALSGTSQPMGEAVDEAGVVRAHECEGLGRDISRDDAEDLARALKERAVRELEEAIAVRDEYEPASPAPGEVVVHDSEGPKRIDGTPLEE
;
A
#
# COMPACT_ATOMS: atom_id res chain seq x y z
N MET A 1 10.24 21.57 -7.22
CA MET A 1 9.29 20.48 -6.94
C MET A 1 8.31 20.49 -8.11
N GLN A 2 8.17 19.38 -8.79
CA GLN A 2 7.21 19.20 -9.89
C GLN A 2 5.78 19.16 -9.33
N SER A 3 4.76 19.48 -10.11
CA SER A 3 3.37 19.30 -9.64
C SER A 3 2.96 17.84 -9.74
N LEU A 4 2.00 17.39 -8.91
CA LEU A 4 1.44 16.03 -8.99
C LEU A 4 0.95 15.69 -10.41
N ASP A 5 0.28 16.65 -11.08
CA ASP A 5 -0.19 16.47 -12.46
C ASP A 5 0.94 16.20 -13.45
N ALA A 6 2.08 16.89 -13.30
CA ALA A 6 3.23 16.67 -14.16
C ALA A 6 3.92 15.33 -13.87
N GLU A 7 3.96 14.92 -12.60
CA GLU A 7 4.48 13.61 -12.20
C GLU A 7 3.59 12.47 -12.68
N LEU A 8 2.27 12.65 -12.65
CA LEU A 8 1.30 11.70 -13.22
C LEU A 8 1.54 11.50 -14.71
N GLU A 9 1.80 12.58 -15.45
CA GLU A 9 2.15 12.49 -16.86
C GLU A 9 3.47 11.74 -17.09
N ASP A 10 4.45 11.89 -16.19
CA ASP A 10 5.71 11.15 -16.26
C ASP A 10 5.49 9.67 -15.90
N ALA A 11 4.71 9.34 -14.88
CA ALA A 11 4.34 7.97 -14.52
C ALA A 11 3.63 7.25 -15.68
N ARG A 12 2.70 7.91 -16.34
CA ARG A 12 1.99 7.36 -17.51
C ARG A 12 2.91 7.07 -18.70
N ARG A 13 4.03 7.79 -18.83
CA ARG A 13 5.02 7.59 -19.89
C ARG A 13 6.07 6.53 -19.59
N LEU A 14 6.13 6.00 -18.37
CA LEU A 14 7.06 4.92 -18.04
C LEU A 14 6.91 3.77 -19.02
N ALA A 15 8.02 3.34 -19.61
CA ALA A 15 8.02 2.20 -20.51
C ALA A 15 8.13 0.89 -19.70
N ILE A 16 7.24 -0.05 -19.97
CA ILE A 16 7.23 -1.34 -19.28
C ILE A 16 8.56 -2.08 -19.48
N ASP A 17 9.11 -2.03 -20.71
CA ASP A 17 10.39 -2.70 -21.02
C ASP A 17 11.54 -2.14 -20.18
N ASP A 18 11.61 -0.81 -19.99
CA ASP A 18 12.66 -0.18 -19.17
C ASP A 18 12.54 -0.55 -17.68
N LEU A 19 11.30 -0.66 -17.16
CA LEU A 19 11.05 -1.12 -15.81
C LEU A 19 11.39 -2.60 -15.64
N ALA A 20 11.00 -3.44 -16.60
CA ALA A 20 11.29 -4.86 -16.59
C ALA A 20 12.81 -5.13 -16.68
N ASP A 21 13.55 -4.39 -17.54
CA ASP A 21 15.01 -4.48 -17.63
C ASP A 21 15.68 -4.14 -16.29
N ALA A 22 15.18 -3.12 -15.59
CA ALA A 22 15.68 -2.76 -14.26
C ALA A 22 15.37 -3.84 -13.22
N ILE A 23 14.15 -4.39 -13.21
CA ILE A 23 13.75 -5.47 -12.30
C ILE A 23 14.58 -6.74 -12.56
N GLU A 24 14.78 -7.14 -13.82
CA GLU A 24 15.65 -8.27 -14.17
C GLU A 24 17.09 -8.05 -13.73
N SER A 25 17.60 -6.82 -13.85
CA SER A 25 18.97 -6.46 -13.44
C SER A 25 19.17 -6.57 -11.93
N ILE A 26 18.14 -6.20 -11.14
CA ILE A 26 18.14 -6.33 -9.69
C ILE A 26 17.93 -7.80 -9.30
N GLY A 27 16.98 -8.46 -9.92
CA GLY A 27 16.57 -9.84 -9.65
C GLY A 27 15.69 -9.98 -8.43
N PHE A 28 14.65 -10.83 -8.50
CA PHE A 28 13.73 -11.05 -7.41
C PHE A 28 12.96 -12.37 -7.51
N GLU A 29 12.86 -13.08 -6.39
CA GLU A 29 11.93 -14.20 -6.20
C GLU A 29 11.43 -14.19 -4.75
N CYS A 30 10.11 -14.15 -4.55
CA CYS A 30 9.53 -14.17 -3.22
C CYS A 30 9.87 -15.48 -2.48
N THR A 31 10.52 -15.36 -1.32
CA THR A 31 10.90 -16.51 -0.47
C THR A 31 9.80 -16.91 0.50
N ARG A 32 8.72 -16.15 0.57
CA ARG A 32 7.65 -16.29 1.56
C ARG A 32 8.14 -16.19 3.01
N CYS A 33 9.11 -15.34 3.26
CA CYS A 33 9.65 -15.12 4.61
C CYS A 33 8.72 -14.36 5.55
N GLY A 34 7.64 -13.76 5.03
CA GLY A 34 6.66 -13.00 5.81
C GLY A 34 7.07 -11.57 6.16
N ALA A 35 8.35 -11.20 6.05
CA ALA A 35 8.85 -9.90 6.51
C ALA A 35 8.11 -8.66 5.94
N CYS A 36 7.52 -8.77 4.75
CA CYS A 36 6.70 -7.71 4.18
C CYS A 36 5.22 -7.74 4.64
N CYS A 37 4.84 -8.67 5.51
CA CYS A 37 3.49 -8.85 6.02
C CYS A 37 3.43 -8.74 7.54
N THR A 38 4.58 -8.70 8.21
CA THR A 38 4.69 -8.65 9.68
C THR A 38 5.10 -7.26 10.15
N GLY A 39 4.65 -6.88 11.34
CA GLY A 39 5.11 -5.68 12.04
C GLY A 39 6.54 -5.82 12.54
N GLU A 40 7.22 -4.73 12.80
CA GLU A 40 8.54 -4.70 13.39
C GLU A 40 8.52 -3.98 14.76
N ALA A 41 8.83 -4.72 15.82
CA ALA A 41 9.00 -4.20 17.18
C ALA A 41 7.79 -3.38 17.69
N GLU A 42 7.82 -2.06 17.58
CA GLU A 42 6.75 -1.14 18.02
C GLU A 42 5.95 -0.55 16.83
N ASP A 43 6.29 -0.96 15.59
CA ASP A 43 5.68 -0.48 14.37
C ASP A 43 4.83 -1.59 13.72
N ASP A 44 3.53 -1.39 13.70
CA ASP A 44 2.60 -2.27 13.00
C ASP A 44 2.90 -2.30 11.49
N HIS A 45 2.60 -3.43 10.85
CA HIS A 45 2.62 -3.53 9.39
C HIS A 45 1.81 -2.40 8.76
N THR A 46 2.40 -1.70 7.79
CA THR A 46 1.77 -0.52 7.17
C THR A 46 1.87 -0.59 5.65
N ALA A 47 0.94 -1.29 5.02
CA ALA A 47 0.77 -1.29 3.58
C ALA A 47 -0.48 -0.47 3.21
N THR A 48 -0.30 0.58 2.40
CA THR A 48 -1.41 1.41 1.93
C THR A 48 -2.33 0.62 1.00
N VAL A 49 -3.64 0.92 1.06
CA VAL A 49 -4.66 0.27 0.24
C VAL A 49 -5.64 1.32 -0.29
N PHE A 50 -6.03 1.19 -1.56
CA PHE A 50 -7.03 2.07 -2.16
C PHE A 50 -8.45 1.65 -1.80
N PRO A 51 -9.43 2.58 -1.82
CA PRO A 51 -10.81 2.28 -1.45
C PRO A 51 -11.47 1.17 -2.30
N ASP A 52 -11.14 1.08 -3.58
CA ASP A 52 -11.63 0.01 -4.45
C ASP A 52 -10.95 -1.33 -4.17
N GLU A 53 -9.65 -1.34 -3.83
CA GLU A 53 -8.96 -2.55 -3.40
C GLU A 53 -9.53 -3.12 -2.09
N VAL A 54 -9.98 -2.25 -1.16
CA VAL A 54 -10.68 -2.71 0.05
C VAL A 54 -11.98 -3.44 -0.34
N ARG A 55 -12.76 -2.87 -1.29
CA ARG A 55 -13.99 -3.51 -1.78
C ARG A 55 -13.71 -4.81 -2.54
N ASP A 56 -12.65 -4.86 -3.33
CA ASP A 56 -12.25 -6.09 -4.03
C ASP A 56 -11.90 -7.19 -3.01
N LEU A 57 -11.24 -6.82 -1.90
CA LEU A 57 -10.99 -7.73 -0.79
C LEU A 57 -12.28 -8.14 -0.04
N GLU A 58 -13.23 -7.23 0.20
CA GLU A 58 -14.54 -7.56 0.78
C GLU A 58 -15.32 -8.59 -0.07
N GLU A 59 -15.19 -8.52 -1.39
CA GLU A 59 -15.88 -9.38 -2.36
C GLU A 59 -15.08 -10.65 -2.73
N SER A 60 -13.87 -10.81 -2.21
CA SER A 60 -12.98 -11.93 -2.57
C SER A 60 -13.52 -13.28 -2.11
N ASP A 61 -13.41 -14.26 -2.99
CA ASP A 61 -13.72 -15.68 -2.72
C ASP A 61 -12.46 -16.49 -2.29
N GLU A 62 -11.29 -15.83 -2.11
CA GLU A 62 -10.01 -16.52 -1.85
C GLU A 62 -9.88 -17.01 -0.39
N TYR A 63 -10.61 -16.44 0.54
CA TYR A 63 -10.56 -16.80 1.95
C TYR A 63 -11.95 -17.04 2.54
N ASP A 64 -12.02 -17.89 3.55
CA ASP A 64 -13.25 -18.19 4.28
C ASP A 64 -13.47 -17.13 5.39
N GLY A 65 -14.31 -16.14 5.12
CA GLY A 65 -14.68 -15.13 6.13
C GLY A 65 -15.58 -14.05 5.55
N ASP A 66 -16.53 -13.58 6.35
CA ASP A 66 -17.29 -12.36 6.03
C ASP A 66 -16.50 -11.18 6.62
N TYR A 67 -15.52 -10.68 5.88
CA TYR A 67 -14.77 -9.48 6.27
C TYR A 67 -15.54 -8.23 5.86
N ASP A 68 -15.64 -7.26 6.78
CA ASP A 68 -16.11 -5.91 6.45
C ASP A 68 -14.91 -4.94 6.32
N TRP A 69 -15.18 -3.69 5.95
CA TRP A 69 -14.15 -2.67 5.77
C TRP A 69 -13.14 -2.60 6.92
N ARG A 70 -13.59 -2.73 8.17
CA ARG A 70 -12.74 -2.62 9.37
C ARG A 70 -11.86 -3.84 9.61
N ASP A 71 -12.25 -4.98 9.07
CA ASP A 71 -11.42 -6.19 9.12
C ASP A 71 -10.28 -6.14 8.11
N ILE A 72 -10.43 -5.31 7.04
CA ILE A 72 -9.52 -5.20 5.91
C ILE A 72 -8.63 -3.97 6.01
N ALA A 73 -9.20 -2.82 6.40
CA ALA A 73 -8.51 -1.54 6.37
C ALA A 73 -8.63 -0.77 7.68
N ARG A 74 -7.57 -0.04 8.00
CA ARG A 74 -7.50 0.90 9.12
C ARG A 74 -7.00 2.26 8.65
N PRO A 75 -7.37 3.35 9.36
CA PRO A 75 -6.79 4.66 9.09
C PRO A 75 -5.27 4.63 9.22
N MET A 76 -4.56 5.30 8.31
CA MET A 76 -3.13 5.56 8.51
C MET A 76 -2.94 6.40 9.78
N PRO A 77 -1.90 6.11 10.60
CA PRO A 77 -1.73 6.77 11.90
C PRO A 77 -1.30 8.24 11.80
N TYR A 78 -0.90 8.70 10.61
CA TYR A 78 -0.38 10.05 10.41
C TYR A 78 -1.49 11.10 10.53
N GLY A 79 -1.24 12.16 11.33
CA GLY A 79 -2.20 13.22 11.57
C GLY A 79 -3.20 12.92 12.70
N LEU A 80 -3.19 11.72 13.25
CA LEU A 80 -4.01 11.33 14.38
C LEU A 80 -3.30 11.58 15.71
N SER A 81 -4.08 11.80 16.76
CA SER A 81 -3.60 11.93 18.12
C SER A 81 -4.45 11.07 19.07
N GLU A 82 -3.87 10.63 20.16
CA GLU A 82 -4.60 9.93 21.21
C GLU A 82 -5.25 10.96 22.15
N ASN A 83 -6.53 10.73 22.49
CA ASN A 83 -7.23 11.50 23.51
C ASN A 83 -6.88 11.00 24.94
N GLU A 84 -7.46 11.62 25.98
CA GLU A 84 -7.21 11.22 27.37
C GLU A 84 -7.69 9.80 27.71
N ALA A 85 -8.55 9.20 26.90
CA ALA A 85 -9.06 7.84 27.05
C ALA A 85 -8.19 6.80 26.30
N GLY A 86 -7.26 7.25 25.47
CA GLY A 86 -6.41 6.40 24.61
C GLY A 86 -7.03 6.09 23.25
N ASP A 87 -8.17 6.76 22.89
CA ASP A 87 -8.76 6.60 21.57
C ASP A 87 -8.09 7.54 20.56
N LEU A 88 -7.92 7.08 19.33
CA LEU A 88 -7.43 7.93 18.23
C LEU A 88 -8.49 8.94 17.81
N GLU A 89 -8.07 10.15 17.52
CA GLU A 89 -8.92 11.22 16.99
C GLU A 89 -8.16 12.10 16.00
N GLY A 90 -8.88 12.67 15.03
CA GLY A 90 -8.30 13.59 14.05
C GLY A 90 -8.64 13.25 12.60
N GLU A 91 -7.84 13.81 11.71
CA GLU A 91 -7.95 13.61 10.25
C GLU A 91 -6.69 12.92 9.71
N THR A 92 -6.88 11.97 8.79
CA THR A 92 -5.81 11.31 8.04
C THR A 92 -6.19 11.18 6.56
N PHE A 93 -5.26 10.77 5.71
CA PHE A 93 -5.42 10.87 4.26
C PHE A 93 -5.26 9.55 3.50
N GLU A 94 -5.08 8.45 4.17
CA GLU A 94 -4.85 7.15 3.54
C GLU A 94 -5.39 6.02 4.40
N TRP A 95 -5.65 4.89 3.74
CA TRP A 95 -5.95 3.63 4.38
C TRP A 95 -4.72 2.73 4.39
N ALA A 96 -4.54 1.98 5.45
CA ALA A 96 -3.60 0.87 5.53
C ALA A 96 -4.36 -0.44 5.68
N LEU A 97 -3.76 -1.55 5.25
CA LEU A 97 -4.29 -2.87 5.58
C LEU A 97 -4.38 -3.05 7.09
N GLN A 98 -5.43 -3.73 7.52
CA GLN A 98 -5.67 -4.04 8.93
C GLN A 98 -4.61 -4.99 9.45
N THR A 99 -4.31 -4.88 10.74
CA THR A 99 -3.36 -5.72 11.46
C THR A 99 -4.04 -6.47 12.60
N ASP A 100 -3.47 -7.60 12.96
CA ASP A 100 -3.85 -8.34 14.16
C ASP A 100 -3.26 -7.71 15.44
N ASP A 101 -3.48 -8.36 16.58
CA ASP A 101 -2.99 -7.92 17.89
C ASP A 101 -1.43 -7.94 18.01
N CYS A 102 -0.74 -8.59 17.05
CA CYS A 102 0.72 -8.63 16.98
C CYS A 102 1.29 -7.56 16.03
N GLY A 103 0.43 -6.81 15.34
CA GLY A 103 0.83 -5.83 14.33
C GLY A 103 1.08 -6.43 12.94
N ASP A 104 0.77 -7.70 12.73
CA ASP A 104 0.92 -8.39 11.45
C ASP A 104 -0.32 -8.20 10.58
N CYS A 105 -0.15 -8.21 9.24
CA CYS A 105 -1.26 -8.10 8.29
C CYS A 105 -2.34 -9.15 8.54
N THR A 106 -3.62 -8.75 8.59
CA THR A 106 -4.76 -9.64 8.82
C THR A 106 -4.86 -10.82 7.85
N PHE A 107 -4.27 -10.69 6.65
CA PHE A 107 -4.23 -11.74 5.61
C PHE A 107 -2.97 -12.60 5.66
N TYR A 108 -2.09 -12.39 6.65
CA TYR A 108 -0.87 -13.18 6.79
C TYR A 108 -1.12 -14.43 7.63
N GLU A 109 -0.67 -15.56 7.12
CA GLU A 109 -0.61 -16.82 7.84
C GLU A 109 0.78 -17.43 7.70
N GLU A 110 1.21 -18.16 8.72
CA GLU A 110 2.49 -18.89 8.71
C GLU A 110 2.24 -20.36 9.03
N ASP A 111 2.84 -21.23 8.26
CA ASP A 111 2.77 -22.67 8.52
C ASP A 111 3.75 -23.12 9.63
N ASP A 112 3.63 -24.40 10.07
CA ASP A 112 4.49 -24.99 11.10
C ASP A 112 6.01 -24.96 10.75
N SER A 113 6.35 -24.70 9.49
CA SER A 113 7.75 -24.61 9.02
C SER A 113 8.30 -23.19 8.99
N GLY A 114 7.50 -22.18 9.31
CA GLY A 114 7.85 -20.77 9.20
C GLY A 114 7.75 -20.23 7.77
N THR A 115 6.93 -20.86 6.92
CA THR A 115 6.68 -20.38 5.56
C THR A 115 5.41 -19.53 5.55
N GLY A 116 5.56 -18.27 5.20
CA GLY A 116 4.44 -17.34 5.12
C GLY A 116 3.55 -17.54 3.90
N ALA A 117 2.27 -17.21 4.06
CA ALA A 117 1.29 -17.16 3.00
C ALA A 117 0.36 -15.95 3.18
N CYS A 118 -0.10 -15.38 2.08
CA CYS A 118 -1.19 -14.41 2.08
C CYS A 118 -2.48 -15.14 1.71
N THR A 119 -3.50 -15.10 2.56
CA THR A 119 -4.80 -15.73 2.32
C THR A 119 -5.57 -15.07 1.18
N ALA A 120 -5.33 -13.76 0.92
CA ALA A 120 -5.87 -13.00 -0.20
C ALA A 120 -4.85 -12.85 -1.35
N HIS A 121 -4.09 -13.90 -1.68
CA HIS A 121 -2.93 -13.79 -2.58
C HIS A 121 -3.28 -13.28 -3.99
N GLY A 122 -4.42 -13.69 -4.58
CA GLY A 122 -4.85 -13.25 -5.91
C GLY A 122 -5.36 -11.81 -5.93
N ASP A 123 -5.97 -11.39 -4.84
CA ASP A 123 -6.59 -10.06 -4.69
C ASP A 123 -5.72 -9.09 -3.87
N ARG A 124 -4.41 -9.37 -3.77
CA ARG A 124 -3.47 -8.48 -3.05
C ARG A 124 -3.48 -7.07 -3.62
N PRO A 125 -3.50 -6.03 -2.75
CA PRO A 125 -3.30 -4.65 -3.16
C PRO A 125 -2.01 -4.45 -3.96
N LEU A 126 -1.98 -3.45 -4.82
CA LEU A 126 -0.83 -3.13 -5.70
C LEU A 126 0.47 -2.94 -4.92
N ILE A 127 0.42 -2.39 -3.72
CA ILE A 127 1.61 -2.26 -2.87
C ILE A 127 2.22 -3.63 -2.55
N CYS A 128 1.37 -4.61 -2.21
CA CYS A 128 1.81 -5.98 -1.90
C CYS A 128 2.26 -6.74 -3.15
N GLN A 129 1.60 -6.49 -4.30
CA GLN A 129 2.00 -7.11 -5.58
C GLN A 129 3.36 -6.63 -6.05
N THR A 130 3.73 -5.38 -5.77
CA THR A 130 4.93 -4.71 -6.29
C THR A 130 6.11 -4.73 -5.34
N TYR A 131 5.92 -5.08 -4.05
CA TYR A 131 7.03 -5.19 -3.11
C TYR A 131 8.07 -6.22 -3.62
N PRO A 132 9.37 -5.95 -3.55
CA PRO A 132 10.04 -4.84 -2.86
C PRO A 132 10.34 -3.60 -3.73
N PHE A 133 9.66 -3.43 -4.84
CA PHE A 133 9.99 -2.36 -5.78
C PHE A 133 9.12 -1.12 -5.60
N SER A 134 9.71 0.02 -5.91
CA SER A 134 9.03 1.32 -6.01
C SER A 134 9.56 2.12 -7.20
N VAL A 135 8.81 3.14 -7.62
CA VAL A 135 9.21 4.06 -8.68
C VAL A 135 9.66 5.38 -8.07
N ALA A 136 10.85 5.85 -8.47
CA ALA A 136 11.33 7.18 -8.12
C ALA A 136 11.02 8.16 -9.25
N LEU A 137 10.03 9.03 -9.03
CA LEU A 137 9.72 10.17 -9.88
C LEU A 137 10.40 11.44 -9.38
N SER A 138 10.37 12.53 -10.14
CA SER A 138 11.19 13.72 -9.92
C SER A 138 10.91 14.50 -8.62
N GLY A 139 9.81 14.28 -7.95
CA GLY A 139 9.39 15.02 -6.75
C GLY A 139 8.74 14.15 -5.68
N THR A 140 8.14 13.06 -6.06
CA THR A 140 7.54 12.07 -5.18
C THR A 140 8.27 10.75 -5.31
N SER A 141 8.50 10.07 -4.21
CA SER A 141 8.86 8.65 -4.19
C SER A 141 7.72 7.91 -3.50
N GLN A 142 7.45 6.70 -3.96
CA GLN A 142 6.48 5.84 -3.31
C GLN A 142 6.91 5.60 -1.85
N PRO A 143 5.97 5.71 -0.89
CA PRO A 143 6.29 5.51 0.52
C PRO A 143 6.62 4.04 0.76
N MET A 144 7.89 3.79 0.97
CA MET A 144 8.44 2.48 1.37
C MET A 144 9.71 2.78 2.15
N GLY A 145 10.13 1.91 3.01
CA GLY A 145 11.35 2.08 3.79
C GLY A 145 12.59 2.48 2.97
N GLU A 146 13.75 2.54 3.60
CA GLU A 146 15.01 2.89 2.93
C GLU A 146 15.31 1.94 1.76
N ALA A 147 15.64 2.49 0.60
CA ALA A 147 15.99 1.69 -0.56
C ALA A 147 17.42 1.14 -0.43
N VAL A 148 17.60 -0.11 -0.80
CA VAL A 148 18.93 -0.78 -0.85
C VAL A 148 19.53 -0.74 -2.26
N ASP A 149 18.70 -0.54 -3.30
CA ASP A 149 19.13 -0.19 -4.65
C ASP A 149 18.36 1.05 -5.12
N GLU A 150 19.11 2.12 -5.42
CA GLU A 150 18.59 3.41 -5.85
C GLU A 150 19.01 3.75 -7.29
N ALA A 151 19.55 2.79 -8.03
CA ALA A 151 20.02 3.02 -9.38
C ALA A 151 18.84 3.10 -10.37
N GLY A 152 18.63 4.29 -10.95
CA GLY A 152 17.60 4.47 -11.99
C GLY A 152 16.21 4.83 -11.44
N VAL A 153 15.18 4.52 -12.24
CA VAL A 153 13.78 4.83 -11.93
C VAL A 153 13.13 3.80 -11.01
N VAL A 154 13.57 2.55 -11.06
CA VAL A 154 13.13 1.49 -10.14
C VAL A 154 14.07 1.46 -8.95
N ARG A 155 13.51 1.47 -7.75
CA ARG A 155 14.22 1.27 -6.50
C ARG A 155 13.83 -0.06 -5.90
N ALA A 156 14.77 -0.71 -5.22
CA ALA A 156 14.48 -1.91 -4.44
C ALA A 156 14.67 -1.63 -2.94
N HIS A 157 13.75 -2.14 -2.14
CA HIS A 157 13.76 -2.05 -0.69
C HIS A 157 14.21 -3.37 -0.08
N GLU A 158 14.57 -3.37 1.19
CA GLU A 158 15.11 -4.56 1.85
C GLU A 158 14.16 -5.75 1.74
N CYS A 159 14.67 -6.84 1.13
CA CYS A 159 13.92 -8.08 0.95
C CYS A 159 14.89 -9.25 0.74
N GLU A 160 14.62 -10.36 1.41
CA GLU A 160 15.41 -11.60 1.29
C GLU A 160 15.41 -12.18 -0.14
N GLY A 161 14.37 -11.86 -0.92
CA GLY A 161 14.18 -12.33 -2.29
C GLY A 161 15.01 -11.61 -3.35
N LEU A 162 15.69 -10.51 -3.03
CA LEU A 162 16.48 -9.75 -3.98
C LEU A 162 17.73 -10.52 -4.46
N GLY A 163 18.16 -10.24 -5.68
CA GLY A 163 19.34 -10.85 -6.30
C GLY A 163 19.12 -12.28 -6.81
N ARG A 164 17.88 -12.75 -6.86
CA ARG A 164 17.49 -14.04 -7.42
C ARG A 164 17.10 -13.89 -8.88
N ASP A 165 17.25 -14.98 -9.65
CA ASP A 165 16.85 -14.99 -11.06
C ASP A 165 15.32 -14.80 -11.19
N ILE A 166 14.90 -13.87 -12.05
CA ILE A 166 13.52 -13.65 -12.43
C ILE A 166 13.35 -13.86 -13.93
N SER A 167 12.25 -14.44 -14.37
CA SER A 167 11.98 -14.57 -15.81
C SER A 167 11.58 -13.22 -16.42
N ARG A 168 11.78 -13.05 -17.73
CA ARG A 168 11.35 -11.84 -18.44
C ARG A 168 9.84 -11.63 -18.32
N ASP A 169 9.05 -12.68 -18.45
CA ASP A 169 7.59 -12.60 -18.38
C ASP A 169 7.14 -12.12 -16.99
N ASP A 170 7.72 -12.69 -15.91
CA ASP A 170 7.43 -12.27 -14.53
C ASP A 170 7.91 -10.82 -14.26
N ALA A 171 9.06 -10.43 -14.79
CA ALA A 171 9.57 -9.06 -14.67
C ALA A 171 8.66 -8.05 -15.40
N GLU A 172 8.09 -8.41 -16.55
CA GLU A 172 7.13 -7.56 -17.27
C GLU A 172 5.79 -7.47 -16.52
N ASP A 173 5.30 -8.54 -15.92
CA ASP A 173 4.06 -8.52 -15.13
C ASP A 173 4.25 -7.62 -13.90
N LEU A 174 5.37 -7.76 -13.20
CA LEU A 174 5.73 -6.91 -12.08
C LEU A 174 5.91 -5.43 -12.50
N ALA A 175 6.52 -5.18 -13.66
CA ALA A 175 6.68 -3.84 -14.22
C ALA A 175 5.33 -3.18 -14.56
N ARG A 176 4.34 -3.96 -15.04
CA ARG A 176 2.97 -3.47 -15.30
C ARG A 176 2.29 -3.06 -14.00
N ALA A 177 2.32 -3.93 -12.99
CA ALA A 177 1.75 -3.63 -11.68
C ALA A 177 2.44 -2.41 -11.02
N LEU A 178 3.75 -2.31 -11.13
CA LEU A 178 4.53 -1.19 -10.59
C LEU A 178 4.20 0.14 -11.26
N LYS A 179 4.04 0.14 -12.59
CA LYS A 179 3.57 1.33 -13.31
C LYS A 179 2.14 1.71 -12.93
N GLU A 180 1.25 0.73 -12.85
CA GLU A 180 -0.14 0.94 -12.43
C GLU A 180 -0.19 1.55 -11.03
N ARG A 181 0.55 1.01 -10.08
CA ARG A 181 0.66 1.55 -8.74
C ARG A 181 1.13 3.01 -8.74
N ALA A 182 2.21 3.32 -9.49
CA ALA A 182 2.72 4.69 -9.56
C ALA A 182 1.71 5.69 -10.14
N VAL A 183 0.90 5.27 -11.12
CA VAL A 183 -0.18 6.09 -11.69
C VAL A 183 -1.30 6.29 -10.68
N ARG A 184 -1.77 5.21 -10.04
CA ARG A 184 -2.90 5.25 -9.11
C ARG A 184 -2.59 6.05 -7.84
N GLU A 185 -1.41 5.91 -7.26
CA GLU A 185 -1.00 6.71 -6.10
C GLU A 185 -1.03 8.22 -6.40
N LEU A 186 -0.64 8.62 -7.62
CA LEU A 186 -0.71 10.02 -8.04
C LEU A 186 -2.14 10.48 -8.34
N GLU A 187 -2.97 9.63 -8.95
CA GLU A 187 -4.39 9.91 -9.16
C GLU A 187 -5.14 10.06 -7.84
N GLU A 188 -4.87 9.19 -6.87
CA GLU A 188 -5.41 9.27 -5.51
C GLU A 188 -5.01 10.59 -4.84
N ALA A 189 -3.71 10.91 -4.81
CA ALA A 189 -3.22 12.15 -4.21
C ALA A 189 -3.79 13.42 -4.88
N ILE A 190 -4.03 13.38 -6.19
CA ILE A 190 -4.66 14.49 -6.94
C ILE A 190 -6.13 14.62 -6.54
N ALA A 191 -6.88 13.53 -6.48
CA ALA A 191 -8.29 13.53 -6.11
C ALA A 191 -8.47 14.04 -4.67
N VAL A 192 -7.67 13.54 -3.73
CA VAL A 192 -7.67 14.04 -2.34
C VAL A 192 -7.37 15.54 -2.31
N ARG A 193 -6.32 16.02 -3.01
CA ARG A 193 -5.98 17.45 -3.05
C ARG A 193 -7.14 18.32 -3.57
N ASP A 194 -7.83 17.84 -4.61
CA ASP A 194 -8.86 18.64 -5.31
C ASP A 194 -10.21 18.62 -4.57
N GLU A 195 -10.48 17.56 -3.79
CA GLU A 195 -11.75 17.37 -3.09
C GLU A 195 -11.65 17.56 -1.57
N TYR A 196 -10.45 17.81 -1.05
CA TYR A 196 -10.26 17.97 0.39
C TYR A 196 -10.97 19.19 0.95
N GLU A 197 -11.87 18.96 1.89
CA GLU A 197 -12.45 19.95 2.76
C GLU A 197 -12.16 19.57 4.22
N PRO A 198 -11.61 20.51 5.04
CA PRO A 198 -11.30 20.20 6.43
C PRO A 198 -12.55 19.73 7.19
N ALA A 199 -12.47 18.55 7.79
CA ALA A 199 -13.49 18.07 8.69
C ALA A 199 -13.33 18.69 10.09
N SER A 200 -14.31 18.47 10.94
CA SER A 200 -14.26 18.85 12.35
C SER A 200 -14.66 17.64 13.19
N PRO A 201 -13.78 16.61 13.27
CA PRO A 201 -14.12 15.40 13.99
C PRO A 201 -14.47 15.68 15.46
N ALA A 202 -15.44 14.96 16.00
CA ALA A 202 -15.76 15.01 17.41
C ALA A 202 -14.64 14.32 18.23
N PRO A 203 -14.56 14.56 19.56
CA PRO A 203 -13.61 13.85 20.40
C PRO A 203 -13.75 12.32 20.26
N GLY A 204 -12.65 11.62 19.95
CA GLY A 204 -12.62 10.19 19.70
C GLY A 204 -13.12 9.78 18.30
N GLU A 205 -13.30 10.72 17.38
CA GLU A 205 -13.68 10.45 16.00
C GLU A 205 -12.47 10.60 15.07
N VAL A 206 -12.31 9.65 14.15
CA VAL A 206 -11.32 9.69 13.08
C VAL A 206 -12.04 9.89 11.74
N VAL A 207 -11.54 10.81 10.93
CA VAL A 207 -11.99 11.04 9.56
C VAL A 207 -10.82 10.70 8.62
N VAL A 208 -11.10 9.86 7.63
CA VAL A 208 -10.13 9.50 6.58
C VAL A 208 -10.56 10.17 5.28
N HIS A 209 -9.66 10.95 4.69
CA HIS A 209 -9.85 11.54 3.37
C HIS A 209 -9.15 10.70 2.32
N ASP A 210 -9.90 10.16 1.40
CA ASP A 210 -9.41 9.43 0.23
C ASP A 210 -9.96 10.03 -1.07
N SER A 211 -9.70 9.42 -2.21
CA SER A 211 -10.14 9.91 -3.52
C SER A 211 -11.66 9.98 -3.70
N GLU A 212 -12.43 9.38 -2.82
CA GLU A 212 -13.90 9.38 -2.86
C GLU A 212 -14.51 10.36 -1.83
N GLY A 213 -13.68 11.10 -1.08
CA GLY A 213 -14.07 12.08 -0.08
C GLY A 213 -13.87 11.61 1.37
N PRO A 214 -14.39 12.39 2.35
CA PRO A 214 -14.21 12.06 3.75
C PRO A 214 -15.06 10.87 4.17
N LYS A 215 -14.46 9.95 4.93
CA LYS A 215 -15.08 8.71 5.41
C LYS A 215 -14.87 8.50 6.90
N ARG A 216 -15.75 7.72 7.50
CA ARG A 216 -15.55 7.11 8.83
C ARG A 216 -14.65 5.89 8.73
N ILE A 217 -14.19 5.41 9.88
CA ILE A 217 -13.31 4.24 9.99
C ILE A 217 -13.93 2.93 9.45
N ASP A 218 -15.22 2.90 9.20
CA ASP A 218 -15.95 1.78 8.58
C ASP A 218 -16.15 1.94 7.07
N GLY A 219 -15.44 2.89 6.44
CA GLY A 219 -15.52 3.16 5.01
C GLY A 219 -16.79 3.91 4.58
N THR A 220 -17.72 4.20 5.50
CA THR A 220 -18.94 4.96 5.14
C THR A 220 -18.62 6.43 4.92
N PRO A 221 -19.18 7.06 3.85
CA PRO A 221 -19.02 8.49 3.63
C PRO A 221 -19.47 9.32 4.84
N LEU A 222 -18.72 10.38 5.13
CA LEU A 222 -19.14 11.38 6.12
C LEU A 222 -20.22 12.24 5.46
N GLU A 223 -21.48 12.11 5.92
CA GLU A 223 -22.58 12.96 5.44
C GLU A 223 -22.35 14.41 5.86
N GLU A 224 -22.66 15.38 4.96
CA GLU A 224 -22.63 16.83 5.24
C GLU A 224 -23.61 17.25 6.34
#